data_e23562110ee0bd2dac62796f2898b2c3
#
_entry.id   e23562110ee0bd2dac62796f2898b2c3
#
_cell.length_a   1.000
_cell.length_b   1.000
_cell.length_c   1.000
_cell.angle_alpha   90.00
_cell.angle_beta   90.00
_cell.angle_gamma   90.00
#
_symmetry.space_group_name_H-M   'P 1'
#
loop_
_entity.id
_entity.type
_entity.pdbx_description
1 polymer ?
#
loop_
_entity_poly.entity_id
_entity_poly.type
_entity_poly.pdbx_seq_one_letter_code
_entity_poly.pdbx_strand_id
1 'polypeptide(L)'
;EHFIGHYDGPQGNLLFRQSIAELLKKECGWPVEANNIAVTNGSQESFFILFNLFAGEHDDNQFRRILLPLTPEYIGYFDAGLGQDLFRTYRPKIEHLGPHRFKYRVDFDSLTVTGDVGALCVSRPTNPTGNVLTDTELEQLRRLAAEHNVPLLIDGAYGLPFPNIVFSQATPMWDDNTIVCLSLSKIGLPGVRTGIVVANTQVTQAIRGTNAILNLAPSSFGPLLAQQLLNSGQLIDLAENNIQPYYRSRLEQAMHWLDIALEGTPYRIHVAEGAFFLWLWLEGLPVSSDVLYQRLKARDTLVISGSHFFPDSGTSWPHRHECLRISYAQAPDQVEQGIRIIGEEVRSAYAEDGT
;
A
#
# COMPACT_ATOMS: atom_id res chain seq x y z
N GLU A 1 -6.02 -17.66 30.51
CA GLU A 1 -4.86 -18.59 30.55
C GLU A 1 -4.59 -19.25 29.19
N HIS A 2 -5.63 -19.63 28.42
CA HIS A 2 -5.46 -20.34 27.14
C HIS A 2 -4.70 -19.56 26.08
N PHE A 3 -4.74 -18.22 26.13
CA PHE A 3 -4.26 -17.36 25.05
C PHE A 3 -2.80 -16.91 25.16
N ILE A 4 -2.21 -16.94 26.34
CA ILE A 4 -0.82 -16.54 26.57
C ILE A 4 0.07 -17.70 27.03
N GLY A 5 -0.53 -18.85 27.30
CA GLY A 5 0.17 -20.05 27.77
C GLY A 5 0.40 -21.13 26.70
N HIS A 6 -0.10 -20.94 25.47
CA HIS A 6 0.02 -21.90 24.38
C HIS A 6 0.37 -21.24 23.06
N TYR A 7 1.14 -21.93 22.23
CA TYR A 7 1.37 -21.52 20.85
C TYR A 7 0.19 -21.88 19.96
N ASP A 8 -0.20 -20.98 19.09
CA ASP A 8 -1.02 -21.30 17.92
C ASP A 8 -0.22 -22.10 16.88
N GLY A 9 -0.91 -22.67 15.89
CA GLY A 9 -0.22 -23.28 14.76
C GLY A 9 0.52 -22.24 13.92
N PRO A 10 1.55 -22.63 13.14
CA PRO A 10 2.35 -21.68 12.32
C PRO A 10 1.55 -20.93 11.25
N GLN A 11 0.35 -21.41 10.88
CA GLN A 11 -0.56 -20.70 9.98
C GLN A 11 -1.37 -19.60 10.70
N GLY A 12 -1.30 -19.54 12.04
CA GLY A 12 -2.07 -18.63 12.89
C GLY A 12 -3.31 -19.28 13.50
N ASN A 13 -3.93 -18.57 14.43
CA ASN A 13 -5.09 -19.02 15.19
C ASN A 13 -6.24 -19.49 14.29
N LEU A 14 -6.72 -20.71 14.49
CA LEU A 14 -7.74 -21.34 13.63
C LEU A 14 -9.08 -20.60 13.69
N LEU A 15 -9.55 -20.24 14.90
CA LEU A 15 -10.83 -19.53 15.05
C LEU A 15 -10.80 -18.17 14.35
N PHE A 16 -9.70 -17.46 14.48
CA PHE A 16 -9.52 -16.19 13.77
C PHE A 16 -9.55 -16.37 12.25
N ARG A 17 -8.85 -17.39 11.72
CA ARG A 17 -8.86 -17.68 10.28
C ARG A 17 -10.26 -18.08 9.77
N GLN A 18 -11.03 -18.83 10.57
CA GLN A 18 -12.43 -19.16 10.26
C GLN A 18 -13.30 -17.90 10.21
N SER A 19 -13.19 -17.02 11.21
CA SER A 19 -13.96 -15.78 11.25
C SER A 19 -13.61 -14.82 10.11
N ILE A 20 -12.33 -14.73 9.71
CA ILE A 20 -11.92 -13.97 8.52
C ILE A 20 -12.51 -14.58 7.25
N ALA A 21 -12.48 -15.90 7.08
CA ALA A 21 -13.06 -16.56 5.91
C ALA A 21 -14.57 -16.32 5.83
N GLU A 22 -15.31 -16.43 6.94
CA GLU A 22 -16.74 -16.13 7.01
C GLU A 22 -17.04 -14.67 6.66
N LEU A 23 -16.26 -13.73 7.19
CA LEU A 23 -16.38 -12.31 6.88
C LEU A 23 -16.17 -12.07 5.37
N LEU A 24 -15.11 -12.61 4.78
CA LEU A 24 -14.81 -12.43 3.36
C LEU A 24 -15.87 -13.08 2.44
N LYS A 25 -16.44 -14.22 2.83
CA LYS A 25 -17.60 -14.80 2.14
C LYS A 25 -18.80 -13.87 2.17
N LYS A 26 -19.12 -13.32 3.35
CA LYS A 26 -20.28 -12.47 3.55
C LYS A 26 -20.15 -11.12 2.85
N GLU A 27 -19.03 -10.43 3.04
CA GLU A 27 -18.84 -9.05 2.59
C GLU A 27 -18.34 -8.95 1.14
N CYS A 28 -17.57 -9.94 0.67
CA CYS A 28 -16.94 -9.93 -0.66
C CYS A 28 -17.44 -11.02 -1.59
N GLY A 29 -18.20 -12.01 -1.10
CA GLY A 29 -18.63 -13.17 -1.88
C GLY A 29 -17.51 -14.14 -2.25
N TRP A 30 -16.34 -14.05 -1.61
CA TRP A 30 -15.19 -14.89 -1.94
C TRP A 30 -15.37 -16.32 -1.44
N PRO A 31 -15.10 -17.35 -2.27
CA PRO A 31 -15.28 -18.76 -1.88
C PRO A 31 -14.06 -19.27 -1.08
N VAL A 32 -13.66 -18.54 -0.04
CA VAL A 32 -12.47 -18.85 0.78
C VAL A 32 -12.85 -19.59 2.06
N GLU A 33 -11.96 -20.47 2.48
CA GLU A 33 -12.05 -21.24 3.73
C GLU A 33 -10.85 -20.89 4.64
N ALA A 34 -10.86 -21.35 5.90
CA ALA A 34 -9.77 -21.10 6.84
C ALA A 34 -8.38 -21.52 6.31
N ASN A 35 -8.32 -22.52 5.42
CA ASN A 35 -7.08 -22.96 4.80
C ASN A 35 -6.54 -21.99 3.74
N ASN A 36 -7.38 -21.09 3.22
CA ASN A 36 -6.97 -20.00 2.34
C ASN A 36 -6.42 -18.79 3.10
N ILE A 37 -6.42 -18.82 4.42
CA ILE A 37 -5.98 -17.73 5.29
C ILE A 37 -4.69 -18.13 6.01
N ALA A 38 -3.67 -17.27 5.95
CA ALA A 38 -2.48 -17.35 6.80
C ALA A 38 -2.30 -16.03 7.56
N VAL A 39 -1.88 -16.11 8.81
CA VAL A 39 -1.58 -14.96 9.68
C VAL A 39 -0.06 -14.75 9.72
N THR A 40 0.36 -13.50 9.76
CA THR A 40 1.77 -13.08 9.88
C THR A 40 1.91 -11.99 10.94
N ASN A 41 3.14 -11.64 11.34
CA ASN A 41 3.40 -10.55 12.29
C ASN A 41 3.37 -9.16 11.61
N GLY A 42 2.25 -8.87 10.95
CA GLY A 42 1.99 -7.66 10.17
C GLY A 42 2.23 -7.87 8.67
N SER A 43 1.60 -7.03 7.83
CA SER A 43 1.70 -7.12 6.36
C SER A 43 3.14 -6.96 5.85
N GLN A 44 4.02 -6.26 6.58
CA GLN A 44 5.44 -6.18 6.20
C GLN A 44 6.10 -7.57 6.17
N GLU A 45 5.82 -8.44 7.14
CA GLU A 45 6.28 -9.82 7.12
C GLU A 45 5.62 -10.64 6.01
N SER A 46 4.33 -10.37 5.73
CA SER A 46 3.66 -11.00 4.59
C SER A 46 4.40 -10.74 3.28
N PHE A 47 4.75 -9.47 3.03
CA PHE A 47 5.49 -9.10 1.81
C PHE A 47 6.92 -9.62 1.80
N PHE A 48 7.60 -9.61 2.95
CA PHE A 48 8.91 -10.26 3.06
C PHE A 48 8.85 -11.73 2.63
N ILE A 49 7.88 -12.49 3.14
CA ILE A 49 7.72 -13.90 2.79
C ILE A 49 7.36 -14.04 1.30
N LEU A 50 6.35 -13.31 0.83
CA LEU A 50 5.83 -13.44 -0.54
C LEU A 50 6.87 -13.02 -1.59
N PHE A 51 7.59 -11.92 -1.37
CA PHE A 51 8.60 -11.50 -2.34
C PHE A 51 9.76 -12.49 -2.43
N ASN A 52 10.20 -13.06 -1.31
CA ASN A 52 11.24 -14.10 -1.34
C ASN A 52 10.73 -15.49 -1.79
N LEU A 53 9.41 -15.70 -1.80
CA LEU A 53 8.79 -16.90 -2.37
C LEU A 53 8.71 -16.82 -3.89
N PHE A 54 8.46 -15.64 -4.46
CA PHE A 54 8.21 -15.45 -5.89
C PHE A 54 9.35 -14.76 -6.64
N ALA A 55 10.37 -14.23 -5.96
CA ALA A 55 11.52 -13.58 -6.58
C ALA A 55 12.85 -14.06 -5.99
N GLY A 56 13.94 -13.79 -6.71
CA GLY A 56 15.27 -14.28 -6.40
C GLY A 56 15.65 -15.50 -7.23
N GLU A 57 16.70 -16.20 -6.81
CA GLU A 57 17.16 -17.43 -7.44
C GLU A 57 16.23 -18.59 -7.06
N HIS A 58 15.80 -19.37 -8.05
CA HIS A 58 14.97 -20.56 -7.89
C HIS A 58 15.73 -21.83 -8.23
N ASP A 59 15.21 -23.00 -7.81
CA ASP A 59 15.82 -24.33 -8.02
C ASP A 59 16.04 -24.69 -9.49
N ASP A 60 15.33 -24.04 -10.41
CA ASP A 60 15.50 -24.17 -11.86
C ASP A 60 16.64 -23.30 -12.42
N ASN A 61 17.45 -22.67 -11.56
CA ASN A 61 18.49 -21.71 -11.89
C ASN A 61 17.99 -20.47 -12.65
N GLN A 62 16.68 -20.15 -12.54
CA GLN A 62 16.12 -18.92 -13.07
C GLN A 62 16.03 -17.89 -11.97
N PHE A 63 16.44 -16.65 -12.29
CA PHE A 63 16.22 -15.50 -11.42
C PHE A 63 14.86 -14.89 -11.76
N ARG A 64 14.01 -14.72 -10.75
CA ARG A 64 12.68 -14.13 -10.90
C ARG A 64 12.56 -12.81 -10.17
N ARG A 65 11.65 -11.96 -10.64
CA ARG A 65 11.39 -10.61 -10.11
C ARG A 65 9.92 -10.40 -9.79
N ILE A 66 9.64 -9.52 -8.85
CA ILE A 66 8.32 -8.95 -8.64
C ILE A 66 8.13 -7.80 -9.62
N LEU A 67 7.10 -7.86 -10.43
CA LEU A 67 6.75 -6.80 -11.34
C LEU A 67 5.78 -5.82 -10.67
N LEU A 68 6.18 -4.54 -10.60
CA LEU A 68 5.35 -3.42 -10.17
C LEU A 68 4.84 -2.69 -11.42
N PRO A 69 3.59 -2.92 -11.84
CA PRO A 69 3.06 -2.39 -13.10
C PRO A 69 2.80 -0.90 -13.06
N LEU A 70 2.84 -0.31 -11.87
CA LEU A 70 2.65 1.11 -11.63
C LEU A 70 3.50 1.53 -10.45
N THR A 71 4.38 2.52 -10.67
CA THR A 71 5.10 3.22 -9.59
C THR A 71 4.60 4.67 -9.51
N PRO A 72 4.69 5.36 -8.37
CA PRO A 72 5.38 4.98 -7.13
C PRO A 72 4.62 3.93 -6.32
N GLU A 73 5.35 3.14 -5.55
CA GLU A 73 4.84 2.11 -4.66
C GLU A 73 5.46 2.20 -3.25
N TYR A 74 4.97 1.40 -2.32
CA TYR A 74 5.35 1.45 -0.92
C TYR A 74 6.85 1.23 -0.72
N ILE A 75 7.50 2.21 -0.09
CA ILE A 75 8.95 2.21 0.16
C ILE A 75 9.44 0.94 0.89
N GLY A 76 8.63 0.37 1.78
CA GLY A 76 9.00 -0.83 2.54
C GLY A 76 9.08 -2.12 1.71
N TYR A 77 8.70 -2.09 0.43
CA TYR A 77 8.88 -3.26 -0.45
C TYR A 77 10.34 -3.47 -0.82
N PHE A 78 11.07 -2.38 -1.05
CA PHE A 78 12.40 -2.45 -1.66
C PHE A 78 13.45 -3.04 -0.73
N ASP A 79 13.18 -3.00 0.59
CA ASP A 79 14.02 -3.61 1.62
C ASP A 79 13.53 -5.00 2.07
N ALA A 80 12.43 -5.50 1.48
CA ALA A 80 11.82 -6.78 1.89
C ALA A 80 12.48 -8.01 1.25
N GLY A 81 13.38 -7.83 0.29
CA GLY A 81 14.07 -8.92 -0.39
C GLY A 81 15.37 -9.37 0.27
N LEU A 82 15.66 -10.66 0.23
CA LEU A 82 16.98 -11.20 0.62
C LEU A 82 18.03 -11.01 -0.48
N GLY A 83 17.61 -10.93 -1.73
CA GLY A 83 18.45 -10.67 -2.89
C GLY A 83 18.43 -9.22 -3.33
N GLN A 84 19.33 -8.87 -4.24
CA GLN A 84 19.32 -7.59 -4.94
C GLN A 84 18.52 -7.72 -6.25
N ASP A 85 18.05 -6.58 -6.79
CA ASP A 85 17.40 -6.52 -8.11
C ASP A 85 16.12 -7.37 -8.22
N LEU A 86 15.36 -7.45 -7.10
CA LEU A 86 14.15 -8.27 -7.03
C LEU A 86 12.93 -7.63 -7.70
N PHE A 87 13.02 -6.37 -8.13
CA PHE A 87 11.87 -5.65 -8.67
C PHE A 87 12.10 -5.23 -10.12
N ARG A 88 11.05 -5.39 -10.92
CA ARG A 88 10.89 -4.77 -12.21
C ARG A 88 9.77 -3.75 -12.14
N THR A 89 10.02 -2.52 -12.57
CA THR A 89 9.06 -1.42 -12.39
C THR A 89 8.69 -0.77 -13.70
N TYR A 90 7.46 -0.28 -13.75
CA TYR A 90 6.95 0.49 -14.88
C TYR A 90 6.48 1.87 -14.43
N ARG A 91 6.73 2.88 -15.27
CA ARG A 91 6.23 4.22 -15.05
C ARG A 91 4.73 4.28 -15.33
N PRO A 92 3.97 5.08 -14.57
CA PRO A 92 2.57 5.30 -14.87
C PRO A 92 2.38 6.20 -16.10
N LYS A 93 1.22 6.11 -16.73
CA LYS A 93 0.66 7.23 -17.48
C LYS A 93 0.16 8.29 -16.50
N ILE A 94 0.51 9.55 -16.73
CA ILE A 94 0.00 10.68 -15.96
C ILE A 94 -1.22 11.25 -16.68
N GLU A 95 -2.38 11.08 -16.06
CA GLU A 95 -3.64 11.67 -16.52
C GLU A 95 -3.84 13.01 -15.81
N HIS A 96 -3.84 14.12 -16.56
CA HIS A 96 -4.11 15.45 -16.02
C HIS A 96 -5.61 15.69 -15.88
N LEU A 97 -6.05 16.04 -14.67
CA LEU A 97 -7.46 16.24 -14.29
C LEU A 97 -7.70 17.71 -13.90
N GLY A 98 -7.46 18.62 -14.85
CA GLY A 98 -7.52 20.07 -14.63
C GLY A 98 -6.18 20.67 -14.19
N PRO A 99 -6.17 21.93 -13.69
CA PRO A 99 -4.93 22.66 -13.46
C PRO A 99 -4.08 22.14 -12.29
N HIS A 100 -4.71 21.60 -11.24
CA HIS A 100 -4.03 21.25 -9.99
C HIS A 100 -4.25 19.79 -9.58
N ARG A 101 -4.77 18.94 -10.47
CA ARG A 101 -5.04 17.52 -10.17
C ARG A 101 -4.49 16.64 -11.27
N PHE A 102 -4.07 15.44 -10.87
CA PHE A 102 -3.66 14.39 -11.80
C PHE A 102 -3.90 13.01 -11.19
N LYS A 103 -3.87 11.98 -12.02
CA LYS A 103 -3.97 10.59 -11.59
C LYS A 103 -2.95 9.74 -12.32
N TYR A 104 -2.35 8.80 -11.63
CA TYR A 104 -1.55 7.74 -12.24
C TYR A 104 -2.45 6.60 -12.74
N ARG A 105 -2.16 6.16 -13.95
CA ARG A 105 -2.78 5.02 -14.61
C ARG A 105 -1.73 3.98 -14.97
N VAL A 106 -2.12 2.71 -14.98
CA VAL A 106 -1.26 1.66 -15.52
C VAL A 106 -1.06 1.90 -17.02
N ASP A 107 0.19 1.91 -17.47
CA ASP A 107 0.51 2.00 -18.90
C ASP A 107 0.54 0.60 -19.54
N PHE A 108 -0.64 0.08 -19.86
CA PHE A 108 -0.77 -1.24 -20.48
C PHE A 108 -0.12 -1.34 -21.86
N ASP A 109 0.15 -0.23 -22.55
CA ASP A 109 0.81 -0.26 -23.87
C ASP A 109 2.31 -0.54 -23.74
N SER A 110 2.93 -0.12 -22.63
CA SER A 110 4.35 -0.36 -22.35
C SER A 110 4.58 -1.59 -21.46
N LEU A 111 3.56 -2.03 -20.72
CA LEU A 111 3.67 -3.10 -19.74
C LEU A 111 3.93 -4.45 -20.41
N THR A 112 5.03 -5.10 -20.04
CA THR A 112 5.38 -6.42 -20.57
C THR A 112 5.73 -7.37 -19.42
N VAL A 113 5.08 -8.52 -19.36
CA VAL A 113 5.43 -9.61 -18.45
C VAL A 113 6.38 -10.55 -19.20
N THR A 114 7.61 -10.63 -18.74
CA THR A 114 8.66 -11.49 -19.33
C THR A 114 8.84 -12.75 -18.47
N GLY A 115 9.54 -13.75 -19.02
CA GLY A 115 9.73 -15.04 -18.33
C GLY A 115 10.48 -15.00 -17.00
N ASP A 116 11.09 -13.86 -16.67
CA ASP A 116 11.75 -13.60 -15.38
C ASP A 116 10.81 -12.96 -14.34
N VAL A 117 9.52 -12.81 -14.62
CA VAL A 117 8.53 -12.32 -13.63
C VAL A 117 8.00 -13.51 -12.84
N GLY A 118 8.11 -13.43 -11.52
CA GLY A 118 7.56 -14.44 -10.60
C GLY A 118 6.20 -14.07 -10.00
N ALA A 119 5.89 -12.77 -9.91
CA ALA A 119 4.58 -12.26 -9.49
C ALA A 119 4.38 -10.82 -9.94
N LEU A 120 3.12 -10.39 -10.13
CA LEU A 120 2.75 -8.98 -10.20
C LEU A 120 2.37 -8.50 -8.79
N CYS A 121 2.67 -7.23 -8.45
CA CYS A 121 2.26 -6.67 -7.17
C CYS A 121 1.74 -5.25 -7.33
N VAL A 122 0.62 -4.94 -6.69
CA VAL A 122 0.00 -3.61 -6.63
C VAL A 122 -0.55 -3.33 -5.24
N SER A 123 -0.54 -2.08 -4.81
CA SER A 123 -1.29 -1.65 -3.62
C SER A 123 -2.60 -0.95 -4.01
N ARG A 124 -3.67 -1.21 -3.22
CA ARG A 124 -5.00 -0.67 -3.48
C ARG A 124 -5.78 -0.42 -2.18
N PRO A 125 -5.80 0.83 -1.68
CA PRO A 125 -5.12 2.07 -2.11
C PRO A 125 -3.61 2.04 -1.98
N THR A 126 -2.96 2.83 -2.85
CA THR A 126 -1.49 2.90 -2.87
C THR A 126 -0.94 3.83 -1.78
N ASN A 127 0.07 3.40 -1.08
CA ASN A 127 1.00 4.26 -0.38
C ASN A 127 2.23 4.44 -1.30
N PRO A 128 2.50 5.63 -1.88
CA PRO A 128 2.33 6.94 -1.25
C PRO A 128 1.14 7.79 -1.75
N THR A 129 0.50 7.44 -2.85
CA THR A 129 -0.31 8.37 -3.67
C THR A 129 -1.78 8.46 -3.26
N GLY A 130 -2.28 7.50 -2.49
CA GLY A 130 -3.71 7.34 -2.28
C GLY A 130 -4.49 6.88 -3.52
N ASN A 131 -3.77 6.43 -4.57
CA ASN A 131 -4.39 5.94 -5.79
C ASN A 131 -5.19 4.66 -5.53
N VAL A 132 -6.38 4.58 -6.10
CA VAL A 132 -7.16 3.35 -6.17
C VAL A 132 -7.22 2.93 -7.64
N LEU A 133 -6.57 1.82 -7.98
CA LEU A 133 -6.73 1.21 -9.30
C LEU A 133 -8.21 0.95 -9.56
N THR A 134 -8.69 1.29 -10.74
CA THR A 134 -10.06 0.98 -11.14
C THR A 134 -10.28 -0.53 -11.23
N ASP A 135 -11.53 -0.98 -11.10
CA ASP A 135 -11.87 -2.39 -11.26
C ASP A 135 -11.43 -2.92 -12.63
N THR A 136 -11.50 -2.07 -13.68
CA THR A 136 -11.03 -2.41 -15.04
C THR A 136 -9.51 -2.60 -15.09
N GLU A 137 -8.72 -1.70 -14.50
CA GLU A 137 -7.26 -1.83 -14.46
C GLU A 137 -6.85 -3.09 -13.67
N LEU A 138 -7.51 -3.33 -12.53
CA LEU A 138 -7.22 -4.52 -11.72
C LEU A 138 -7.57 -5.82 -12.44
N GLU A 139 -8.71 -5.87 -13.14
CA GLU A 139 -9.11 -7.02 -13.95
C GLU A 139 -8.15 -7.28 -15.13
N GLN A 140 -7.65 -6.21 -15.78
CA GLN A 140 -6.64 -6.36 -16.82
C GLN A 140 -5.32 -6.92 -16.26
N LEU A 141 -4.87 -6.45 -15.09
CA LEU A 141 -3.68 -7.01 -14.43
C LEU A 141 -3.88 -8.47 -14.00
N ARG A 142 -5.08 -8.82 -13.50
CA ARG A 142 -5.43 -10.19 -13.14
C ARG A 142 -5.35 -11.14 -14.35
N ARG A 143 -5.90 -10.72 -15.49
CA ARG A 143 -5.82 -11.49 -16.74
C ARG A 143 -4.39 -11.63 -17.20
N LEU A 144 -3.63 -10.54 -17.20
CA LEU A 144 -2.22 -10.56 -17.60
C LEU A 144 -1.40 -11.51 -16.72
N ALA A 145 -1.61 -11.51 -15.42
CA ALA A 145 -0.98 -12.44 -14.49
C ALA A 145 -1.34 -13.90 -14.81
N ALA A 146 -2.63 -14.18 -15.06
CA ALA A 146 -3.10 -15.52 -15.41
C ALA A 146 -2.55 -16.01 -16.74
N GLU A 147 -2.47 -15.17 -17.78
CA GLU A 147 -1.89 -15.50 -19.09
C GLU A 147 -0.42 -15.91 -19.00
N HIS A 148 0.30 -15.35 -18.04
CA HIS A 148 1.72 -15.66 -17.79
C HIS A 148 1.94 -16.69 -16.67
N ASN A 149 0.87 -17.25 -16.09
CA ASN A 149 0.92 -18.23 -15.00
C ASN A 149 1.69 -17.73 -13.76
N VAL A 150 1.56 -16.46 -13.43
CA VAL A 150 2.11 -15.83 -12.22
C VAL A 150 0.99 -15.27 -11.36
N PRO A 151 1.12 -15.21 -10.02
CA PRO A 151 0.09 -14.64 -9.17
C PRO A 151 0.06 -13.12 -9.25
N LEU A 152 -1.12 -12.54 -8.96
CA LEU A 152 -1.30 -11.13 -8.67
C LEU A 152 -1.36 -10.92 -7.15
N LEU A 153 -0.40 -10.19 -6.60
CA LEU A 153 -0.37 -9.75 -5.20
C LEU A 153 -1.06 -8.39 -5.07
N ILE A 154 -2.00 -8.29 -4.15
CA ILE A 154 -2.73 -7.04 -3.84
C ILE A 154 -2.46 -6.66 -2.39
N ASP A 155 -1.78 -5.52 -2.18
CA ASP A 155 -1.69 -4.92 -0.87
C ASP A 155 -2.98 -4.16 -0.55
N GLY A 156 -3.78 -4.75 0.32
CA GLY A 156 -5.02 -4.21 0.84
C GLY A 156 -4.90 -3.58 2.23
N ALA A 157 -3.70 -3.14 2.66
CA ALA A 157 -3.51 -2.61 4.02
C ALA A 157 -4.43 -1.42 4.35
N TYR A 158 -4.89 -0.67 3.35
CA TYR A 158 -5.89 0.41 3.46
C TYR A 158 -7.23 0.04 2.83
N GLY A 159 -7.32 -1.13 2.21
CA GLY A 159 -8.38 -1.54 1.30
C GLY A 159 -9.64 -2.09 1.95
N LEU A 160 -10.41 -2.78 1.11
CA LEU A 160 -11.67 -3.43 1.45
C LEU A 160 -11.44 -4.89 1.89
N PRO A 161 -12.32 -5.45 2.73
CA PRO A 161 -13.50 -4.84 3.35
C PRO A 161 -13.16 -3.98 4.57
N PHE A 162 -11.96 -4.11 5.11
CA PHE A 162 -11.41 -3.31 6.19
C PHE A 162 -9.93 -3.03 5.94
N PRO A 163 -9.39 -1.89 6.39
CA PRO A 163 -9.97 -0.81 7.18
C PRO A 163 -10.93 0.11 6.41
N ASN A 164 -11.13 -0.12 5.10
CA ASN A 164 -12.01 0.63 4.22
C ASN A 164 -11.67 2.13 4.15
N ILE A 165 -10.37 2.46 4.11
CA ILE A 165 -9.94 3.84 3.85
C ILE A 165 -9.89 4.03 2.32
N VAL A 166 -11.06 3.92 1.71
CA VAL A 166 -11.31 4.03 0.26
C VAL A 166 -12.43 5.03 0.03
N PHE A 167 -12.22 6.02 -0.85
CA PHE A 167 -13.12 7.14 -1.07
C PHE A 167 -13.72 7.17 -2.48
N SER A 168 -13.29 6.26 -3.35
CA SER A 168 -13.82 6.02 -4.69
C SER A 168 -14.53 4.67 -4.77
N GLN A 169 -15.21 4.40 -5.88
CA GLN A 169 -15.78 3.07 -6.12
C GLN A 169 -14.66 2.06 -6.35
N ALA A 170 -14.70 0.97 -5.61
CA ALA A 170 -13.77 -0.14 -5.74
C ALA A 170 -14.45 -1.44 -5.28
N THR A 171 -14.26 -2.50 -6.04
CA THR A 171 -14.78 -3.83 -5.71
C THR A 171 -13.61 -4.70 -5.22
N PRO A 172 -13.71 -5.36 -4.06
CA PRO A 172 -12.71 -6.33 -3.62
C PRO A 172 -12.69 -7.51 -4.59
N MET A 173 -11.49 -7.95 -4.99
CA MET A 173 -11.30 -9.02 -5.95
C MET A 173 -10.39 -10.10 -5.36
N TRP A 174 -10.78 -11.36 -5.57
CA TRP A 174 -9.96 -12.53 -5.24
C TRP A 174 -10.34 -13.71 -6.14
N ASP A 175 -9.36 -14.48 -6.53
CA ASP A 175 -9.45 -15.82 -7.13
C ASP A 175 -8.24 -16.66 -6.72
N ASP A 176 -8.16 -17.91 -7.16
CA ASP A 176 -7.07 -18.82 -6.79
C ASP A 176 -5.67 -18.36 -7.27
N ASN A 177 -5.59 -17.45 -8.24
CA ASN A 177 -4.34 -16.85 -8.71
C ASN A 177 -4.04 -15.48 -8.09
N THR A 178 -4.91 -15.00 -7.18
CA THR A 178 -4.77 -13.72 -6.51
C THR A 178 -4.39 -13.92 -5.05
N ILE A 179 -3.41 -13.14 -4.57
CA ILE A 179 -2.97 -13.12 -3.17
C ILE A 179 -3.30 -11.75 -2.60
N VAL A 180 -4.21 -11.68 -1.63
CA VAL A 180 -4.59 -10.42 -0.98
C VAL A 180 -3.98 -10.34 0.42
N CYS A 181 -3.26 -9.26 0.69
CA CYS A 181 -2.68 -8.97 2.00
C CYS A 181 -3.50 -7.90 2.72
N LEU A 182 -4.11 -8.26 3.84
CA LEU A 182 -4.86 -7.36 4.73
C LEU A 182 -4.08 -7.12 6.04
N SER A 183 -4.45 -6.08 6.80
CA SER A 183 -3.76 -5.73 8.03
C SER A 183 -4.71 -5.16 9.09
N LEU A 184 -4.48 -5.50 10.36
CA LEU A 184 -5.15 -4.85 11.48
C LEU A 184 -4.52 -3.50 11.85
N SER A 185 -3.39 -3.12 11.25
CA SER A 185 -2.68 -1.89 11.62
C SER A 185 -3.51 -0.62 11.39
N LYS A 186 -4.31 -0.59 10.30
CA LYS A 186 -5.03 0.63 9.90
C LYS A 186 -6.46 0.72 10.43
N ILE A 187 -6.92 -0.29 11.15
CA ILE A 187 -8.14 -0.23 11.95
C ILE A 187 -7.89 0.27 13.40
N GLY A 188 -6.68 0.75 13.68
CA GLY A 188 -6.30 1.25 15.01
C GLY A 188 -5.46 0.29 15.85
N LEU A 189 -5.01 -0.82 15.30
CA LEU A 189 -4.24 -1.86 16.01
C LEU A 189 -2.82 -2.05 15.44
N PRO A 190 -2.01 -0.98 15.23
CA PRO A 190 -0.68 -1.13 14.63
C PRO A 190 0.30 -1.89 15.52
N GLY A 191 0.20 -1.74 16.84
CA GLY A 191 1.12 -2.35 17.81
C GLY A 191 0.98 -3.87 17.97
N VAL A 192 -0.17 -4.45 17.60
CA VAL A 192 -0.40 -5.90 17.73
C VAL A 192 0.21 -6.73 16.60
N ARG A 193 0.75 -6.08 15.58
CA ARG A 193 1.49 -6.69 14.48
C ARG A 193 0.78 -7.89 13.85
N THR A 194 -0.38 -7.67 13.23
CA THR A 194 -1.15 -8.75 12.58
C THR A 194 -1.38 -8.43 11.11
N GLY A 195 -0.83 -9.27 10.25
CA GLY A 195 -1.11 -9.36 8.82
C GLY A 195 -1.96 -10.58 8.52
N ILE A 196 -2.76 -10.51 7.46
CA ILE A 196 -3.64 -11.57 7.02
C ILE A 196 -3.40 -11.76 5.52
N VAL A 197 -2.99 -12.95 5.12
CA VAL A 197 -2.81 -13.30 3.71
C VAL A 197 -3.94 -14.22 3.29
N VAL A 198 -4.64 -13.83 2.24
CA VAL A 198 -5.70 -14.62 1.60
C VAL A 198 -5.16 -15.15 0.28
N ALA A 199 -5.02 -16.45 0.13
CA ALA A 199 -4.41 -17.08 -1.05
C ALA A 199 -4.92 -18.50 -1.24
N ASN A 200 -4.54 -19.13 -2.35
CA ASN A 200 -4.74 -20.57 -2.50
C ASN A 200 -3.96 -21.35 -1.42
N THR A 201 -4.33 -22.62 -1.23
CA THR A 201 -3.78 -23.44 -0.15
C THR A 201 -2.30 -23.75 -0.29
N GLN A 202 -1.75 -23.74 -1.51
CA GLN A 202 -0.32 -23.96 -1.75
C GLN A 202 0.51 -22.79 -1.18
N VAL A 203 0.09 -21.56 -1.44
CA VAL A 203 0.75 -20.35 -0.93
C VAL A 203 0.64 -20.26 0.59
N THR A 204 -0.56 -20.51 1.15
CA THR A 204 -0.73 -20.47 2.61
C THR A 204 0.07 -21.56 3.33
N GLN A 205 0.28 -22.72 2.71
CA GLN A 205 1.18 -23.76 3.23
C GLN A 205 2.65 -23.33 3.19
N ALA A 206 3.08 -22.64 2.14
CA ALA A 206 4.43 -22.08 2.07
C ALA A 206 4.66 -21.03 3.17
N ILE A 207 3.69 -20.12 3.37
CA ILE A 207 3.73 -19.12 4.48
C ILE A 207 3.78 -19.83 5.84
N ARG A 208 2.96 -20.87 6.04
CA ARG A 208 3.00 -21.70 7.26
C ARG A 208 4.38 -22.30 7.49
N GLY A 209 5.00 -22.85 6.45
CA GLY A 209 6.37 -23.40 6.54
C GLY A 209 7.38 -22.36 6.94
N THR A 210 7.31 -21.17 6.33
CA THR A 210 8.20 -20.04 6.63
C THR A 210 7.99 -19.51 8.05
N ASN A 211 6.74 -19.33 8.49
CA ASN A 211 6.43 -18.91 9.86
C ASN A 211 6.98 -19.89 10.89
N ALA A 212 6.89 -21.21 10.63
CA ALA A 212 7.43 -22.24 11.53
C ALA A 212 8.94 -22.09 11.75
N ILE A 213 9.67 -21.59 10.76
CA ILE A 213 11.12 -21.35 10.84
C ILE A 213 11.43 -19.99 11.47
N LEU A 214 10.76 -18.93 11.01
CA LEU A 214 11.08 -17.57 11.46
C LEU A 214 10.60 -17.26 12.87
N ASN A 215 9.40 -17.72 13.23
CA ASN A 215 8.68 -17.26 14.42
C ASN A 215 8.14 -18.40 15.29
N LEU A 216 8.27 -19.65 14.83
CA LEU A 216 7.56 -20.81 15.36
C LEU A 216 6.04 -20.73 15.11
N ALA A 217 5.42 -19.62 15.48
CA ALA A 217 4.04 -19.24 15.18
C ALA A 217 3.91 -17.71 15.18
N PRO A 218 2.97 -17.12 14.41
CA PRO A 218 2.67 -15.70 14.51
C PRO A 218 2.01 -15.36 15.84
N SER A 219 2.07 -14.08 16.24
CA SER A 219 1.45 -13.61 17.48
C SER A 219 -0.05 -13.85 17.50
N SER A 220 -0.56 -14.42 18.61
CA SER A 220 -1.99 -14.62 18.85
C SER A 220 -2.70 -13.36 19.36
N PHE A 221 -1.95 -12.33 19.77
CA PHE A 221 -2.52 -11.20 20.50
C PHE A 221 -3.47 -10.37 19.64
N GLY A 222 -3.08 -10.06 18.41
CA GLY A 222 -3.93 -9.32 17.47
C GLY A 222 -5.16 -10.10 17.03
N PRO A 223 -5.03 -11.38 16.60
CA PRO A 223 -6.16 -12.25 16.37
C PRO A 223 -7.20 -12.26 17.50
N LEU A 224 -6.75 -12.37 18.74
CA LEU A 224 -7.64 -12.39 19.91
C LEU A 224 -8.38 -11.07 20.13
N LEU A 225 -7.69 -9.94 20.04
CA LEU A 225 -8.31 -8.62 20.15
C LEU A 225 -9.35 -8.38 19.05
N ALA A 226 -9.06 -8.82 17.82
CA ALA A 226 -9.97 -8.65 16.71
C ALA A 226 -11.12 -9.67 16.67
N GLN A 227 -10.98 -10.83 17.33
CA GLN A 227 -11.95 -11.92 17.28
C GLN A 227 -13.36 -11.49 17.71
N GLN A 228 -13.47 -10.69 18.77
CA GLN A 228 -14.77 -10.21 19.24
C GLN A 228 -15.41 -9.25 18.25
N LEU A 229 -14.62 -8.35 17.65
CA LEU A 229 -15.10 -7.41 16.63
C LEU A 229 -15.55 -8.13 15.35
N LEU A 230 -14.85 -9.19 14.96
CA LEU A 230 -15.21 -10.05 13.84
C LEU A 230 -16.54 -10.76 14.09
N ASN A 231 -16.66 -11.45 15.21
CA ASN A 231 -17.84 -12.26 15.53
C ASN A 231 -19.12 -11.42 15.71
N SER A 232 -18.97 -10.17 16.18
CA SER A 232 -20.11 -9.25 16.35
C SER A 232 -20.45 -8.42 15.11
N GLY A 233 -19.63 -8.48 14.05
CA GLY A 233 -19.75 -7.62 12.87
C GLY A 233 -19.27 -6.19 13.08
N GLN A 234 -18.85 -5.83 14.30
CA GLN A 234 -18.40 -4.48 14.65
C GLN A 234 -17.16 -4.04 13.87
N LEU A 235 -16.36 -4.98 13.32
CA LEU A 235 -15.18 -4.62 12.52
C LEU A 235 -15.57 -3.85 11.25
N ILE A 236 -16.60 -4.31 10.55
CA ILE A 236 -17.09 -3.65 9.32
C ILE A 236 -17.81 -2.35 9.67
N ASP A 237 -18.65 -2.36 10.71
CA ASP A 237 -19.30 -1.14 11.20
C ASP A 237 -18.29 -0.04 11.57
N LEU A 238 -17.21 -0.39 12.28
CA LEU A 238 -16.11 0.52 12.60
C LEU A 238 -15.44 1.07 11.32
N ALA A 239 -15.18 0.20 10.35
CA ALA A 239 -14.56 0.59 9.09
C ALA A 239 -15.42 1.58 8.29
N GLU A 240 -16.71 1.29 8.13
CA GLU A 240 -17.63 2.06 7.28
C GLU A 240 -18.15 3.34 7.95
N ASN A 241 -18.50 3.25 9.24
CA ASN A 241 -19.20 4.33 9.93
C ASN A 241 -18.29 5.23 10.77
N ASN A 242 -17.04 4.83 11.02
CA ASN A 242 -16.09 5.60 11.81
C ASN A 242 -14.80 5.92 11.04
N ILE A 243 -14.08 4.89 10.55
CA ILE A 243 -12.74 5.08 9.97
C ILE A 243 -12.82 5.81 8.63
N GLN A 244 -13.64 5.32 7.69
CA GLN A 244 -13.76 5.91 6.36
C GLN A 244 -14.24 7.38 6.41
N PRO A 245 -15.35 7.73 7.11
CA PRO A 245 -15.81 9.12 7.20
C PRO A 245 -14.80 10.03 7.88
N TYR A 246 -14.11 9.55 8.92
CA TYR A 246 -13.07 10.30 9.61
C TYR A 246 -11.94 10.70 8.64
N TYR A 247 -11.34 9.73 7.93
CA TYR A 247 -10.25 10.04 7.03
C TYR A 247 -10.69 10.80 5.78
N ARG A 248 -11.93 10.62 5.30
CA ARG A 248 -12.50 11.44 4.23
C ARG A 248 -12.58 12.92 4.62
N SER A 249 -13.12 13.21 5.79
CA SER A 249 -13.18 14.60 6.31
C SER A 249 -11.79 15.21 6.51
N ARG A 250 -10.82 14.41 6.98
CA ARG A 250 -9.42 14.84 7.13
C ARG A 250 -8.75 15.13 5.78
N LEU A 251 -9.04 14.31 4.77
CA LEU A 251 -8.59 14.54 3.40
C LEU A 251 -9.10 15.89 2.86
N GLU A 252 -10.40 16.15 2.98
CA GLU A 252 -11.04 17.38 2.49
C GLU A 252 -10.41 18.63 3.15
N GLN A 253 -10.17 18.58 4.46
CA GLN A 253 -9.49 19.66 5.19
C GLN A 253 -8.05 19.88 4.70
N ALA A 254 -7.27 18.80 4.60
CA ALA A 254 -5.86 18.88 4.18
C ALA A 254 -5.73 19.36 2.74
N MET A 255 -6.62 18.94 1.83
CA MET A 255 -6.68 19.41 0.46
C MET A 255 -6.96 20.91 0.38
N HIS A 256 -7.94 21.40 1.16
CA HIS A 256 -8.28 22.81 1.21
C HIS A 256 -7.09 23.66 1.69
N TRP A 257 -6.42 23.27 2.76
CA TRP A 257 -5.25 23.99 3.26
C TRP A 257 -4.09 23.97 2.26
N LEU A 258 -3.89 22.85 1.57
CA LEU A 258 -2.80 22.73 0.61
C LEU A 258 -3.05 23.57 -0.65
N ASP A 259 -4.29 23.65 -1.14
CA ASP A 259 -4.66 24.51 -2.27
C ASP A 259 -4.41 25.99 -1.93
N ILE A 260 -4.75 26.44 -0.70
CA ILE A 260 -4.48 27.81 -0.24
C ILE A 260 -2.96 28.04 -0.11
N ALA A 261 -2.25 27.12 0.55
CA ALA A 261 -0.83 27.28 0.83
C ALA A 261 0.05 27.33 -0.43
N LEU A 262 -0.39 26.68 -1.50
CA LEU A 262 0.34 26.58 -2.78
C LEU A 262 -0.20 27.51 -3.87
N GLU A 263 -1.18 28.37 -3.57
CA GLU A 263 -1.70 29.33 -4.54
C GLU A 263 -0.57 30.14 -5.21
N GLY A 264 -0.62 30.24 -6.54
CA GLY A 264 0.38 30.94 -7.36
C GLY A 264 1.66 30.15 -7.64
N THR A 265 1.77 28.89 -7.20
CA THR A 265 2.89 28.01 -7.55
C THR A 265 2.49 26.93 -8.57
N PRO A 266 3.43 26.36 -9.36
CA PRO A 266 3.12 25.29 -10.29
C PRO A 266 3.05 23.94 -9.56
N TYR A 267 1.89 23.61 -9.00
CA TYR A 267 1.67 22.35 -8.26
C TYR A 267 0.54 21.53 -8.84
N ARG A 268 0.63 20.22 -8.60
CA ARG A 268 -0.47 19.26 -8.77
C ARG A 268 -0.53 18.30 -7.61
N ILE A 269 -1.74 17.88 -7.24
CA ILE A 269 -1.98 16.86 -6.22
C ILE A 269 -2.60 15.66 -6.93
N HIS A 270 -2.06 14.46 -6.67
CA HIS A 270 -2.70 13.23 -7.11
C HIS A 270 -4.09 13.13 -6.48
N VAL A 271 -5.10 12.70 -7.24
CA VAL A 271 -6.44 12.47 -6.71
C VAL A 271 -6.35 11.41 -5.62
N ALA A 272 -6.55 11.82 -4.37
CA ALA A 272 -6.49 10.92 -3.22
C ALA A 272 -7.82 10.17 -3.09
N GLU A 273 -7.84 8.94 -3.57
CA GLU A 273 -9.01 8.07 -3.58
C GLU A 273 -9.03 7.09 -2.40
N GLY A 274 -7.97 7.09 -1.59
CA GLY A 274 -7.86 6.25 -0.40
C GLY A 274 -6.57 6.49 0.39
N ALA A 275 -6.33 5.65 1.40
CA ALA A 275 -5.27 5.77 2.40
C ALA A 275 -5.38 7.11 3.18
N PHE A 276 -4.27 7.60 3.75
CA PHE A 276 -4.24 8.87 4.48
C PHE A 276 -3.00 9.71 4.12
N PHE A 277 -2.69 9.72 2.80
CA PHE A 277 -1.58 10.47 2.24
C PHE A 277 -2.07 11.37 1.11
N LEU A 278 -1.41 12.53 0.97
CA LEU A 278 -1.42 13.35 -0.23
C LEU A 278 -0.09 13.19 -0.95
N TRP A 279 -0.17 13.07 -2.27
CA TRP A 279 0.97 13.04 -3.15
C TRP A 279 1.02 14.34 -3.94
N LEU A 280 1.97 15.19 -3.56
CA LEU A 280 2.18 16.51 -4.14
C LEU A 280 3.26 16.42 -5.20
N TRP A 281 2.98 16.91 -6.41
CA TRP A 281 3.93 17.13 -7.48
C TRP A 281 4.14 18.62 -7.69
N LEU A 282 5.37 19.08 -7.62
CA LEU A 282 5.84 20.46 -7.81
C LEU A 282 6.53 20.53 -9.17
N GLU A 283 5.77 20.89 -10.22
CA GLU A 283 6.24 20.88 -11.62
C GLU A 283 7.43 21.83 -11.81
N GLY A 284 8.57 21.28 -12.29
CA GLY A 284 9.78 22.06 -12.51
C GLY A 284 10.41 22.59 -11.21
N LEU A 285 10.28 21.87 -10.10
CA LEU A 285 10.87 22.27 -8.82
C LEU A 285 12.38 22.56 -8.97
N PRO A 286 12.87 23.78 -8.67
CA PRO A 286 14.25 24.18 -8.92
C PRO A 286 15.29 23.44 -8.08
N VAL A 287 14.86 22.89 -6.93
CA VAL A 287 15.67 22.03 -6.06
C VAL A 287 15.07 20.62 -6.04
N SER A 288 15.83 19.61 -5.67
CA SER A 288 15.22 18.29 -5.52
C SER A 288 14.29 18.22 -4.33
N SER A 289 13.31 17.31 -4.36
CA SER A 289 12.42 17.01 -3.23
C SER A 289 13.20 16.56 -1.99
N ASP A 290 14.41 16.01 -2.14
CA ASP A 290 15.29 15.67 -1.01
C ASP A 290 15.85 16.95 -0.34
N VAL A 291 16.24 17.96 -1.12
CA VAL A 291 16.67 19.26 -0.58
C VAL A 291 15.51 19.96 0.11
N LEU A 292 14.34 19.99 -0.54
CA LEU A 292 13.13 20.55 0.05
C LEU A 292 12.75 19.84 1.37
N TYR A 293 12.86 18.53 1.43
CA TYR A 293 12.68 17.77 2.67
C TYR A 293 13.63 18.23 3.79
N GLN A 294 14.92 18.48 3.50
CA GLN A 294 15.85 18.95 4.52
C GLN A 294 15.47 20.33 5.05
N ARG A 295 15.01 21.24 4.19
CA ARG A 295 14.51 22.57 4.59
C ARG A 295 13.28 22.44 5.49
N LEU A 296 12.32 21.61 5.13
CA LEU A 296 11.12 21.33 5.92
C LEU A 296 11.45 20.70 7.27
N LYS A 297 12.39 19.73 7.27
CA LYS A 297 12.85 19.08 8.52
C LYS A 297 13.49 20.05 9.48
N ALA A 298 14.26 21.04 8.98
CA ALA A 298 14.85 22.11 9.80
C ALA A 298 13.79 23.01 10.46
N ARG A 299 12.53 22.93 10.01
CA ARG A 299 11.36 23.62 10.55
C ARG A 299 10.37 22.66 11.23
N ASP A 300 10.85 21.52 11.74
CA ASP A 300 10.05 20.51 12.42
C ASP A 300 8.87 19.96 11.60
N THR A 301 8.96 20.02 10.26
CA THR A 301 7.93 19.52 9.35
C THR A 301 8.44 18.30 8.60
N LEU A 302 7.90 17.11 8.94
CA LEU A 302 8.33 15.86 8.36
C LEU A 302 7.39 15.43 7.23
N VAL A 303 7.95 15.32 6.04
CA VAL A 303 7.33 14.72 4.84
C VAL A 303 8.23 13.58 4.34
N ILE A 304 7.91 12.94 3.23
CA ILE A 304 8.86 12.01 2.59
C ILE A 304 9.06 12.45 1.14
N SER A 305 10.34 12.55 0.75
CA SER A 305 10.71 12.82 -0.64
C SER A 305 10.20 11.73 -1.58
N GLY A 306 9.71 12.14 -2.74
CA GLY A 306 9.17 11.24 -3.74
C GLY A 306 10.19 10.24 -4.28
N SER A 307 11.45 10.62 -4.32
CA SER A 307 12.56 9.78 -4.82
C SER A 307 12.60 8.39 -4.20
N HIS A 308 12.20 8.26 -2.93
CA HIS A 308 12.23 7.00 -2.19
C HIS A 308 11.13 5.98 -2.59
N PHE A 309 10.13 6.39 -3.36
CA PHE A 309 9.02 5.53 -3.77
C PHE A 309 9.15 5.00 -5.19
N PHE A 310 10.20 5.40 -5.88
CA PHE A 310 10.53 4.92 -7.21
C PHE A 310 11.83 4.11 -7.12
N PRO A 311 11.76 2.78 -7.08
CA PRO A 311 12.96 1.96 -7.14
C PRO A 311 13.71 2.28 -8.43
N ASP A 312 15.02 2.26 -8.36
CA ASP A 312 15.85 2.66 -9.50
C ASP A 312 15.64 1.71 -10.67
N SER A 313 14.95 2.18 -11.69
CA SER A 313 14.73 1.49 -12.95
C SER A 313 15.84 1.78 -13.96
N GLY A 314 16.96 2.37 -13.52
CA GLY A 314 18.10 2.75 -14.39
C GLY A 314 17.79 3.91 -15.33
N THR A 315 16.65 4.57 -15.23
CA THR A 315 16.24 5.69 -16.08
C THR A 315 16.04 6.96 -15.27
N SER A 316 16.74 8.01 -15.66
CA SER A 316 16.50 9.36 -15.12
C SER A 316 15.07 9.80 -15.43
N TRP A 317 14.27 10.03 -14.39
CA TRP A 317 12.95 10.63 -14.51
C TRP A 317 12.82 11.79 -13.52
N PRO A 318 12.86 13.06 -13.97
CA PRO A 318 12.85 14.22 -13.08
C PRO A 318 11.67 14.23 -12.11
N HIS A 319 10.51 13.82 -12.56
CA HIS A 319 9.27 13.76 -11.78
C HIS A 319 9.43 13.13 -10.38
N ARG A 320 10.26 12.10 -10.23
CA ARG A 320 10.53 11.46 -8.93
C ARG A 320 11.15 12.41 -7.89
N HIS A 321 11.90 13.41 -8.37
CA HIS A 321 12.56 14.41 -7.54
C HIS A 321 11.75 15.70 -7.37
N GLU A 322 10.55 15.73 -7.92
CA GLU A 322 9.60 16.84 -7.84
C GLU A 322 8.40 16.50 -6.94
N CYS A 323 8.36 15.32 -6.34
CA CYS A 323 7.21 14.85 -5.57
C CYS A 323 7.49 14.77 -4.07
N LEU A 324 6.42 14.97 -3.26
CA LEU A 324 6.42 14.79 -1.81
C LEU A 324 5.21 13.95 -1.38
N ARG A 325 5.40 13.04 -0.42
CA ARG A 325 4.30 12.40 0.32
C ARG A 325 4.04 13.15 1.61
N ILE A 326 2.81 13.59 1.81
CA ILE A 326 2.32 14.29 2.99
C ILE A 326 1.30 13.39 3.69
N SER A 327 1.45 13.15 5.00
CA SER A 327 0.45 12.45 5.80
C SER A 327 -0.50 13.45 6.46
N TYR A 328 -1.81 13.19 6.38
CA TYR A 328 -2.81 13.99 7.08
C TYR A 328 -3.44 13.23 8.26
N ALA A 329 -2.77 12.19 8.77
CA ALA A 329 -3.26 11.37 9.88
C ALA A 329 -3.01 11.97 11.26
N GLN A 330 -2.20 13.04 11.37
CA GLN A 330 -1.91 13.72 12.62
C GLN A 330 -3.07 14.65 13.06
N ALA A 331 -2.97 15.26 14.23
CA ALA A 331 -3.97 16.23 14.70
C ALA A 331 -4.19 17.37 13.69
N PRO A 332 -5.43 17.91 13.53
CA PRO A 332 -5.75 18.91 12.51
C PRO A 332 -4.83 20.13 12.52
N ASP A 333 -4.59 20.68 13.68
CA ASP A 333 -3.71 21.84 13.89
C ASP A 333 -2.27 21.59 13.47
N GLN A 334 -1.75 20.39 13.72
CA GLN A 334 -0.41 19.99 13.28
C GLN A 334 -0.34 19.86 11.76
N VAL A 335 -1.38 19.28 11.13
CA VAL A 335 -1.45 19.15 9.68
C VAL A 335 -1.55 20.50 9.00
N GLU A 336 -2.41 21.41 9.49
CA GLU A 336 -2.56 22.77 8.99
C GLU A 336 -1.25 23.56 9.09
N GLN A 337 -0.60 23.52 10.26
CA GLN A 337 0.70 24.16 10.47
C GLN A 337 1.78 23.62 9.52
N GLY A 338 1.87 22.29 9.39
CA GLY A 338 2.83 21.65 8.49
C GLY A 338 2.60 22.04 7.03
N ILE A 339 1.35 22.06 6.58
CA ILE A 339 0.98 22.47 5.21
C ILE A 339 1.34 23.95 4.96
N ARG A 340 1.12 24.85 5.92
CA ARG A 340 1.52 26.24 5.81
C ARG A 340 3.04 26.37 5.62
N ILE A 341 3.82 25.63 6.41
CA ILE A 341 5.30 25.61 6.29
C ILE A 341 5.72 25.05 4.93
N ILE A 342 5.06 24.01 4.42
CA ILE A 342 5.31 23.46 3.07
C ILE A 342 5.10 24.55 2.02
N GLY A 343 3.99 25.30 2.08
CA GLY A 343 3.72 26.40 1.14
C GLY A 343 4.77 27.50 1.16
N GLU A 344 5.27 27.86 2.33
CA GLU A 344 6.32 28.85 2.49
C GLU A 344 7.64 28.40 1.84
N GLU A 345 8.09 27.19 2.12
CA GLU A 345 9.32 26.61 1.55
C GLU A 345 9.22 26.38 0.04
N VAL A 346 8.06 25.95 -0.46
CA VAL A 346 7.82 25.80 -1.88
C VAL A 346 7.93 27.13 -2.62
N ARG A 347 7.27 28.19 -2.12
CA ARG A 347 7.38 29.53 -2.70
C ARG A 347 8.81 30.06 -2.67
N SER A 348 9.54 29.86 -1.58
CA SER A 348 10.95 30.23 -1.47
C SER A 348 11.80 29.51 -2.52
N ALA A 349 11.59 28.21 -2.71
CA ALA A 349 12.33 27.41 -3.69
C ALA A 349 12.14 27.92 -5.13
N TYR A 350 10.90 28.25 -5.52
CA TYR A 350 10.64 28.81 -6.85
C TYR A 350 11.13 30.27 -7.03
N ALA A 351 11.19 31.05 -5.94
CA ALA A 351 11.72 32.42 -6.03
C ALA A 351 13.25 32.48 -6.21
N GLU A 352 13.98 31.47 -5.72
CA GLU A 352 15.44 31.38 -5.85
C GLU A 352 15.90 31.18 -7.32
N ASP A 353 15.07 30.54 -8.16
CA ASP A 353 15.38 30.28 -9.58
C ASP A 353 15.11 31.50 -10.48
N GLY A 354 14.34 32.50 -10.02
CA GLY A 354 14.00 33.73 -10.74
C GLY A 354 15.02 34.85 -10.58
N THR A 355 16.13 34.62 -9.84
CA THR A 355 17.23 35.58 -9.65
C THR A 355 18.52 35.08 -10.30
#